data_21adcf770aa86f73ca7b05c1318a669a
#
_entry.id   21adcf770aa86f73ca7b05c1318a669a
#
_cell.length_a   1.000
_cell.length_b   1.000
_cell.length_c   1.000
_cell.angle_alpha   90.00
_cell.angle_beta   90.00
_cell.angle_gamma   90.00
#
_symmetry.space_group_name_H-M   'P 1'
#
loop_
_entity.id
_entity.type
_entity.pdbx_description
1 polymer ?
#
loop_
_entity_poly.entity_id
_entity_poly.type
_entity_poly.pdbx_seq_one_letter_code
_entity_poly.pdbx_strand_id
1 'polypeptide(L)'
;VHIEDMVDSYIAVINAEANKINGEIFNVGFKNQTVNELATDVKSVIGNDVKITNTKTNDNRSYHVSSQKIKDVLNFETKYSVKDAVFDLKAAFEKKLLIDTFNNEFFFNIKRMNNIKLK
;
A
#
# COMPACT_ATOMS: atom_id res chain seq x y z
N VAL A 1 -1.39 1.71 2.37
CA VAL A 1 -2.39 0.77 2.90
C VAL A 1 -1.95 -0.67 2.63
N HIS A 2 -2.19 -1.56 3.58
CA HIS A 2 -1.97 -3.00 3.42
C HIS A 2 -3.00 -3.61 2.46
N ILE A 3 -2.64 -4.67 1.74
CA ILE A 3 -3.57 -5.29 0.77
C ILE A 3 -4.82 -5.87 1.43
N GLU A 4 -4.68 -6.48 2.61
CA GLU A 4 -5.81 -7.00 3.37
C GLU A 4 -6.79 -5.89 3.76
N ASP A 5 -6.29 -4.75 4.25
CA ASP A 5 -7.14 -3.59 4.56
C ASP A 5 -7.83 -3.04 3.30
N MET A 6 -7.15 -3.08 2.16
CA MET A 6 -7.77 -2.66 0.90
C MET A 6 -8.92 -3.61 0.52
N VAL A 7 -8.72 -4.92 0.60
CA VAL A 7 -9.76 -5.92 0.34
C VAL A 7 -10.92 -5.75 1.32
N ASP A 8 -10.63 -5.65 2.63
CA ASP A 8 -11.64 -5.43 3.65
C ASP A 8 -12.47 -4.16 3.40
N SER A 9 -11.82 -3.08 2.91
CA SER A 9 -12.52 -1.84 2.58
C SER A 9 -13.51 -2.00 1.43
N TYR A 10 -13.14 -2.76 0.39
CA TYR A 10 -14.07 -3.08 -0.69
C TYR A 10 -15.24 -3.93 -0.20
N ILE A 11 -14.98 -4.92 0.65
CA ILE A 11 -16.04 -5.75 1.26
C ILE A 11 -16.96 -4.88 2.11
N ALA A 12 -16.43 -3.93 2.89
CA ALA A 12 -17.23 -3.01 3.69
C ALA A 12 -18.16 -2.16 2.81
N VAL A 13 -17.66 -1.65 1.69
CA VAL A 13 -18.47 -0.87 0.74
C VAL A 13 -19.55 -1.73 0.06
N ILE A 14 -19.20 -2.95 -0.38
CA ILE A 14 -20.15 -3.86 -1.05
C ILE A 14 -21.30 -4.26 -0.12
N ASN A 15 -21.04 -4.43 1.17
CA ASN A 15 -22.04 -4.81 2.17
C ASN A 15 -22.81 -3.61 2.75
N ALA A 16 -22.44 -2.39 2.41
CA ALA A 16 -23.08 -1.19 2.94
C ALA A 16 -24.43 -0.90 2.25
N GLU A 17 -25.29 -0.20 2.97
CA GLU A 17 -26.55 0.29 2.42
C GLU A 17 -26.29 1.32 1.30
N ALA A 18 -27.03 1.19 0.19
CA ALA A 18 -26.85 2.04 -0.99
C ALA A 18 -26.94 3.55 -0.69
N ASN A 19 -27.80 3.95 0.26
CA ASN A 19 -27.95 5.34 0.67
C ASN A 19 -26.70 5.93 1.36
N LYS A 20 -25.80 5.07 1.88
CA LYS A 20 -24.54 5.49 2.53
C LYS A 20 -23.38 5.60 1.56
N ILE A 21 -23.48 4.97 0.40
CA ILE A 21 -22.34 4.84 -0.52
C ILE A 21 -22.59 5.40 -1.91
N ASN A 22 -23.87 5.58 -2.31
CA ASN A 22 -24.20 6.00 -3.66
C ASN A 22 -23.70 7.41 -3.96
N GLY A 23 -22.79 7.52 -4.93
CA GLY A 23 -22.12 8.78 -5.30
C GLY A 23 -21.01 9.22 -4.32
N GLU A 24 -20.68 8.42 -3.32
CA GLU A 24 -19.67 8.75 -2.32
C GLU A 24 -18.27 8.28 -2.72
N ILE A 25 -17.26 9.06 -2.33
CA ILE A 25 -15.84 8.71 -2.48
C ILE A 25 -15.23 8.53 -1.09
N PHE A 26 -14.58 7.41 -0.88
CA PHE A 26 -13.87 7.08 0.35
C PHE A 26 -12.37 6.95 0.12
N ASN A 27 -11.58 7.59 0.98
CA ASN A 27 -10.15 7.33 1.06
C ASN A 27 -9.89 6.24 2.10
N VAL A 28 -8.93 5.36 1.78
CA VAL A 28 -8.49 4.30 2.69
C VAL A 28 -7.00 4.43 2.91
N GLY A 29 -6.58 4.60 4.15
CA GLY A 29 -5.18 4.70 4.53
C GLY A 29 -5.00 4.40 6.02
N PHE A 30 -3.82 3.94 6.40
CA PHE A 30 -3.50 3.64 7.79
C PHE A 30 -3.02 4.91 8.52
N LYS A 31 -1.89 5.44 8.11
CA LYS A 31 -1.22 6.59 8.74
C LYS A 31 -0.44 7.37 7.70
N ASN A 32 -0.45 8.69 7.83
CA ASN A 32 0.46 9.53 7.05
C ASN A 32 1.86 9.45 7.66
N GLN A 33 2.85 9.11 6.85
CA GLN A 33 4.24 8.96 7.25
C GLN A 33 5.16 9.64 6.24
N THR A 34 6.28 10.17 6.72
CA THR A 34 7.34 10.65 5.85
C THR A 34 8.09 9.48 5.21
N VAL A 35 8.77 9.74 4.09
CA VAL A 35 9.61 8.74 3.42
C VAL A 35 10.70 8.18 4.35
N ASN A 36 11.25 9.03 5.22
CA ASN A 36 12.25 8.59 6.20
C ASN A 36 11.66 7.67 7.27
N GLU A 37 10.45 7.93 7.75
CA GLU A 37 9.75 7.03 8.68
C GLU A 37 9.47 5.69 8.01
N LEU A 38 9.00 5.69 6.75
CA LEU A 38 8.79 4.47 5.98
C LEU A 38 10.09 3.67 5.82
N ALA A 39 11.19 4.33 5.44
CA ALA A 39 12.49 3.67 5.32
C ALA A 39 12.98 3.07 6.65
N THR A 40 12.72 3.76 7.75
CA THR A 40 13.06 3.28 9.10
C THR A 40 12.21 2.07 9.48
N ASP A 41 10.92 2.07 9.18
CA ASP A 41 10.03 0.94 9.42
C ASP A 41 10.47 -0.29 8.61
N VAL A 42 10.80 -0.12 7.32
CA VAL A 42 11.35 -1.19 6.47
C VAL A 42 12.64 -1.75 7.08
N LYS A 43 13.59 -0.89 7.42
CA LYS A 43 14.86 -1.33 8.05
C LYS A 43 14.63 -2.11 9.34
N SER A 44 13.70 -1.67 10.18
CA SER A 44 13.41 -2.31 11.47
C SER A 44 12.93 -3.76 11.34
N VAL A 45 12.28 -4.11 10.22
CA VAL A 45 11.76 -5.45 9.94
C VAL A 45 12.78 -6.31 9.17
N ILE A 46 13.51 -5.71 8.22
CA ILE A 46 14.44 -6.45 7.37
C ILE A 46 15.71 -6.81 8.14
N GLY A 47 16.31 -5.84 8.86
CA GLY A 47 17.50 -6.05 9.67
C GLY A 47 18.44 -4.85 9.67
N ASN A 48 19.41 -4.88 10.60
CA ASN A 48 20.35 -3.77 10.83
C ASN A 48 21.44 -3.64 9.75
N ASP A 49 21.69 -4.67 8.99
CA ASP A 49 22.62 -4.74 7.85
C ASP A 49 22.14 -3.97 6.63
N VAL A 50 20.86 -3.63 6.56
CA VAL A 50 20.30 -2.79 5.51
C VAL A 50 20.67 -1.32 5.73
N LYS A 51 21.27 -0.69 4.70
CA LYS A 51 21.62 0.74 4.72
C LYS A 51 20.54 1.58 4.08
N ILE A 52 20.17 2.67 4.75
CA ILE A 52 19.32 3.71 4.16
C ILE A 52 20.23 4.71 3.47
N THR A 53 20.00 4.94 2.17
CA THR A 53 20.73 5.95 1.38
C THR A 53 19.75 7.02 0.91
N ASN A 54 20.16 8.30 1.00
CA ASN A 54 19.37 9.43 0.53
C ASN A 54 19.93 9.92 -0.80
N THR A 55 19.05 10.10 -1.78
CA THR A 55 19.36 10.71 -3.07
C THR A 55 18.54 11.99 -3.26
N LYS A 56 19.10 12.95 -3.98
CA LYS A 56 18.35 14.14 -4.35
C LYS A 56 17.20 13.78 -5.28
N THR A 57 16.04 14.39 -5.07
CA THR A 57 14.87 14.25 -5.93
C THR A 57 14.36 15.63 -6.35
N ASN A 58 13.78 15.72 -7.54
CA ASN A 58 13.04 16.89 -8.01
C ASN A 58 11.55 16.83 -7.65
N ASP A 59 11.10 15.75 -7.02
CA ASP A 59 9.71 15.56 -6.60
C ASP A 59 9.51 16.14 -5.20
N ASN A 60 8.92 17.33 -5.13
CA ASN A 60 8.59 18.03 -3.89
C ASN A 60 7.15 17.81 -3.43
N ARG A 61 6.42 16.87 -4.07
CA ARG A 61 5.04 16.61 -3.71
C ARG A 61 4.94 15.98 -2.32
N SER A 62 3.95 16.43 -1.58
CA SER A 62 3.58 15.87 -0.27
C SER A 62 2.10 15.56 -0.29
N TYR A 63 1.74 14.39 0.21
CA TYR A 63 0.36 13.94 0.27
C TYR A 63 -0.04 13.69 1.73
N HIS A 64 -1.20 14.21 2.08
CA HIS A 64 -1.85 13.94 3.34
C HIS A 64 -3.26 13.44 3.05
N VAL A 65 -3.58 12.24 3.46
CA VAL A 65 -4.88 11.61 3.20
C VAL A 65 -5.59 11.36 4.53
N SER A 66 -6.86 11.74 4.60
CA SER A 66 -7.73 11.41 5.73
C SER A 66 -8.67 10.27 5.35
N SER A 67 -8.71 9.24 6.19
CA SER A 67 -9.66 8.12 6.10
C SER A 67 -10.82 8.26 7.07
N GLN A 68 -11.02 9.47 7.64
CA GLN A 68 -12.06 9.71 8.65
C GLN A 68 -13.46 9.41 8.10
N LYS A 69 -13.74 9.77 6.84
CA LYS A 69 -15.06 9.58 6.23
C LYS A 69 -15.49 8.11 6.19
N ILE A 70 -14.60 7.20 5.77
CA ILE A 70 -14.95 5.76 5.73
C ILE A 70 -15.19 5.19 7.12
N LYS A 71 -14.44 5.68 8.11
CA LYS A 71 -14.64 5.33 9.52
C LYS A 71 -16.02 5.79 10.00
N ASP A 72 -16.37 7.05 9.77
CA ASP A 72 -17.61 7.63 10.28
C ASP A 72 -18.86 7.05 9.59
N VAL A 73 -18.77 6.75 8.30
CA VAL A 73 -19.93 6.28 7.51
C VAL A 73 -20.08 4.76 7.55
N LEU A 74 -18.98 4.02 7.47
CA LEU A 74 -18.99 2.55 7.35
C LEU A 74 -18.40 1.84 8.58
N ASN A 75 -17.97 2.58 9.61
CA ASN A 75 -17.28 2.04 10.77
C ASN A 75 -16.06 1.16 10.41
N PHE A 76 -15.38 1.53 9.32
CA PHE A 76 -14.22 0.81 8.81
C PHE A 76 -12.93 1.52 9.22
N GLU A 77 -12.01 0.76 9.78
CA GLU A 77 -10.63 1.20 10.09
C GLU A 77 -9.63 0.19 9.57
N THR A 78 -8.49 0.69 9.08
CA THR A 78 -7.35 -0.13 8.73
C THR A 78 -6.68 -0.72 9.98
N LYS A 79 -6.19 -1.95 9.88
CA LYS A 79 -5.62 -2.71 10.99
C LYS A 79 -4.10 -2.88 10.86
N TYR A 80 -3.60 -2.92 9.62
CA TYR A 80 -2.23 -3.29 9.32
C TYR A 80 -1.34 -2.09 9.07
N SER A 81 -0.18 -2.11 9.71
CA SER A 81 0.86 -1.09 9.54
C SER A 81 1.75 -1.39 8.32
N VAL A 82 2.65 -0.43 8.00
CA VAL A 82 3.71 -0.66 7.01
C VAL A 82 4.64 -1.79 7.43
N LYS A 83 4.91 -1.94 8.72
CA LYS A 83 5.76 -3.04 9.23
C LYS A 83 5.15 -4.40 8.97
N ASP A 84 3.83 -4.53 9.11
CA ASP A 84 3.12 -5.78 8.79
C ASP A 84 3.26 -6.11 7.30
N ALA A 85 3.07 -5.13 6.41
CA ALA A 85 3.26 -5.31 4.98
C ALA A 85 4.71 -5.71 4.62
N VAL A 86 5.70 -5.11 5.26
CA VAL A 86 7.12 -5.47 5.05
C VAL A 86 7.41 -6.88 5.56
N PHE A 87 6.83 -7.26 6.69
CA PHE A 87 6.95 -8.61 7.24
C PHE A 87 6.39 -9.67 6.29
N ASP A 88 5.20 -9.42 5.73
CA ASP A 88 4.56 -10.33 4.78
C ASP A 88 5.37 -10.46 3.49
N LEU A 89 5.88 -9.34 2.96
CA LEU A 89 6.75 -9.36 1.79
C LEU A 89 8.04 -10.13 2.07
N LYS A 90 8.68 -9.92 3.22
CA LYS A 90 9.87 -10.66 3.63
C LYS A 90 9.59 -12.17 3.66
N ALA A 91 8.50 -12.57 4.30
CA ALA A 91 8.08 -13.98 4.35
C ALA A 91 7.82 -14.55 2.95
N ALA A 92 7.22 -13.78 2.03
CA ALA A 92 6.98 -14.20 0.66
C ALA A 92 8.29 -14.41 -0.13
N PHE A 93 9.28 -13.55 0.05
CA PHE A 93 10.62 -13.72 -0.53
C PHE A 93 11.34 -14.95 0.04
N GLU A 94 11.33 -15.13 1.36
CA GLU A 94 11.95 -16.29 2.02
C GLU A 94 11.33 -17.62 1.56
N LYS A 95 10.02 -17.65 1.35
CA LYS A 95 9.28 -18.79 0.79
C LYS A 95 9.42 -18.95 -0.73
N LYS A 96 10.18 -18.08 -1.40
CA LYS A 96 10.38 -18.06 -2.85
C LYS A 96 9.07 -17.97 -3.66
N LEU A 97 8.07 -17.29 -3.12
CA LEU A 97 6.80 -17.05 -3.82
C LEU A 97 6.94 -15.94 -4.87
N LEU A 98 7.91 -15.05 -4.70
CA LEU A 98 8.20 -13.94 -5.60
C LEU A 98 9.51 -14.22 -6.34
N ILE A 99 9.40 -14.74 -7.56
CA ILE A 99 10.57 -15.17 -8.37
C ILE A 99 10.87 -14.13 -9.43
N ASP A 100 12.17 -13.81 -9.59
CA ASP A 100 12.69 -12.91 -10.63
C ASP A 100 12.00 -11.54 -10.67
N THR A 101 11.79 -10.96 -9.52
CA THR A 101 11.03 -9.71 -9.36
C THR A 101 11.62 -8.51 -10.11
N PHE A 102 12.93 -8.53 -10.45
CA PHE A 102 13.61 -7.46 -11.18
C PHE A 102 13.45 -7.56 -12.70
N ASN A 103 13.16 -8.73 -13.25
CA ASN A 103 13.06 -8.94 -14.70
C ASN A 103 11.64 -9.30 -15.14
N ASN A 104 10.88 -9.96 -14.28
CA ASN A 104 9.53 -10.40 -14.60
C ASN A 104 8.59 -9.19 -14.76
N GLU A 105 8.02 -9.03 -15.94
CA GLU A 105 7.14 -7.90 -16.30
C GLU A 105 5.88 -7.77 -15.43
N PHE A 106 5.44 -8.84 -14.79
CA PHE A 106 4.28 -8.80 -13.88
C PHE A 106 4.49 -7.89 -12.66
N PHE A 107 5.74 -7.56 -12.32
CA PHE A 107 6.06 -6.63 -11.23
C PHE A 107 6.24 -5.17 -11.70
N PHE A 108 6.04 -4.89 -13.01
CA PHE A 108 6.23 -3.56 -13.59
C PHE A 108 5.01 -3.13 -14.39
N ASN A 109 4.10 -2.38 -13.78
CA ASN A 109 2.82 -1.97 -14.38
C ASN A 109 2.99 -1.38 -15.79
N ILE A 110 3.86 -0.38 -15.95
CA ILE A 110 4.07 0.29 -17.24
C ILE A 110 4.59 -0.67 -18.29
N LYS A 111 5.58 -1.50 -17.94
CA LYS A 111 6.16 -2.50 -18.87
C LYS A 111 5.07 -3.49 -19.32
N ARG A 112 4.29 -3.99 -18.36
CA ARG A 112 3.19 -4.92 -18.63
C ARG A 112 2.10 -4.30 -19.49
N MET A 113 1.65 -3.10 -19.18
CA MET A 113 0.63 -2.38 -19.96
C MET A 113 1.06 -2.15 -21.41
N ASN A 114 2.32 -1.77 -21.63
CA ASN A 114 2.87 -1.58 -22.97
C ASN A 114 2.91 -2.91 -23.75
N ASN A 115 3.32 -4.01 -23.12
CA ASN A 115 3.43 -5.33 -23.76
C ASN A 115 2.06 -5.89 -24.19
N ILE A 116 1.02 -5.71 -23.37
CA ILE A 116 -0.35 -6.13 -23.72
C ILE A 116 -1.12 -5.09 -24.53
N LYS A 117 -0.44 -4.00 -24.94
CA LYS A 117 -1.02 -2.93 -25.78
C LYS A 117 -2.32 -2.35 -25.23
N LEU A 118 -2.46 -2.26 -23.91
CA LEU A 118 -3.54 -1.51 -23.29
C LEU A 118 -3.38 -0.02 -23.64
N LYS A 119 -4.37 0.53 -24.33
CA LYS A 119 -4.47 1.96 -24.66
C LYS A 119 -5.20 2.70 -23.54
#